data_74f462ac467fd15205d5f5e738ca23c3
#
_entry.id   74f462ac467fd15205d5f5e738ca23c3
#
_cell.length_a   1.000
_cell.length_b   1.000
_cell.length_c   1.000
_cell.angle_alpha   90.00
_cell.angle_beta   90.00
_cell.angle_gamma   90.00
#
_symmetry.space_group_name_H-M   'P 1'
#
loop_
_entity.id
_entity.type
_entity.pdbx_description
1 polymer ?
#
loop_
_entity_poly.entity_id
_entity_poly.type
_entity_poly.pdbx_seq_one_letter_code
_entity_poly.pdbx_strand_id
1 'polypeptide(L)'
;MASLGTPTLKNPSSVFLSSKPRLPSVLSAAFPNTLRFPRSHPQGGRRFLIITASAASSFSNKPTVLVAEKLSEAGLELLKEFANVDCSYNLSPEELCTKISLCDALIVRSGTKVNREVFESSGGRLKVVGRAGVGIDNVDLSAATEHGCLVVNAPTANTVAAAEHGIALLAAMARNVAQADASVKAGKWQRNKYVGVSLVGKTLAVMGFGKVGSEVARRAKGLGMHVIAHDPYAPADRARAIGVELVSFDEALATADFISLHMPLTPATNKMLNDETFAKMKKGVRIVNVARGGVIDEEALVRALDDGIVAQAALDVFSQEPPKPESKLVQHERVTVTPHLGASTMEAQEGVAIEISEAVVGALKGELAATAVNAPMVPAEILTELKPYVELAEKLGRLAVQLVAGGSGVKTVKVSYATSRAPDDFDTRLLRAMITKGIIEPISSVFVNLVNADFTAKQRGLRITEERVLLDGSPESPLESIQVQIANVESKFASAMSESGEIRVEGRVKDGVPHLTKVGSFEVDVSLEGSIILCRQVDQPGMIGTVGSILGEENVNVSFMSVGRVAPRKHAVMAIGVDDQPSKESLKRIGEVPAIEEFVFLKL
;
A
#
# COMPACT_ATOMS: atom_id res chain seq x y z
N MET A 1 38.07 8.12 -72.32
CA MET A 1 37.89 9.55 -72.63
C MET A 1 37.11 10.20 -71.56
N ALA A 2 37.67 11.26 -70.99
CA ALA A 2 37.24 12.29 -70.07
C ALA A 2 36.91 11.79 -68.65
N SER A 3 37.71 11.91 -67.62
CA SER A 3 38.52 12.96 -66.96
C SER A 3 37.68 14.06 -66.27
N LEU A 4 38.13 14.37 -65.06
CA LEU A 4 37.83 15.54 -64.17
C LEU A 4 36.73 15.29 -63.15
N GLY A 5 36.90 15.58 -61.89
CA GLY A 5 37.96 16.24 -61.13
C GLY A 5 37.49 16.39 -59.72
N THR A 6 38.32 16.19 -58.74
CA THR A 6 38.15 16.51 -57.33
C THR A 6 38.18 18.02 -57.11
N PRO A 7 37.54 18.51 -56.09
CA PRO A 7 38.17 19.57 -55.29
C PRO A 7 38.32 19.22 -53.82
N THR A 8 39.53 19.34 -53.39
CA THR A 8 40.00 19.54 -52.03
C THR A 8 39.49 20.86 -51.47
N LEU A 9 39.01 20.84 -50.22
CA LEU A 9 38.88 22.06 -49.42
C LEU A 9 39.36 21.82 -47.98
N LYS A 10 40.42 22.47 -47.76
CA LYS A 10 41.12 23.10 -46.61
C LYS A 10 40.37 23.11 -45.27
N ASN A 11 41.09 22.64 -44.27
CA ASN A 11 40.95 23.06 -42.86
C ASN A 11 41.28 24.54 -42.71
N PRO A 12 40.67 25.21 -41.74
CA PRO A 12 41.45 26.08 -40.88
C PRO A 12 41.29 25.77 -39.39
N SER A 13 42.36 26.00 -38.74
CA SER A 13 42.79 25.83 -37.39
C SER A 13 41.98 26.64 -36.32
N SER A 14 41.83 26.02 -35.17
CA SER A 14 42.00 26.54 -33.81
C SER A 14 41.65 28.02 -33.48
N VAL A 15 40.68 28.22 -32.57
CA VAL A 15 40.85 29.17 -31.47
C VAL A 15 40.11 28.61 -30.26
N PHE A 16 40.87 28.34 -29.19
CA PHE A 16 40.40 28.14 -27.82
C PHE A 16 39.94 29.49 -27.27
N LEU A 17 38.75 29.55 -26.69
CA LEU A 17 38.43 30.53 -25.65
C LEU A 17 37.49 29.88 -24.62
N SER A 18 38.05 29.67 -23.47
CA SER A 18 37.37 29.30 -22.23
C SER A 18 36.55 30.48 -21.73
N SER A 19 35.30 30.26 -21.36
CA SER A 19 34.58 31.15 -20.44
C SER A 19 33.60 30.33 -19.61
N LYS A 20 33.97 30.10 -18.34
CA LYS A 20 33.07 29.68 -17.28
C LYS A 20 32.16 30.85 -16.91
N PRO A 21 30.85 30.69 -16.71
CA PRO A 21 30.04 31.71 -16.06
C PRO A 21 30.24 31.66 -14.55
N ARG A 22 30.61 32.80 -13.98
CA ARG A 22 30.64 33.08 -12.54
C ARG A 22 29.20 33.27 -12.04
N LEU A 23 28.86 32.60 -10.95
CA LEU A 23 27.69 32.92 -10.12
C LEU A 23 27.94 34.23 -9.35
N PRO A 24 26.92 35.10 -9.18
CA PRO A 24 27.06 36.30 -8.36
C PRO A 24 26.95 35.94 -6.87
N SER A 25 27.91 36.48 -6.11
CA SER A 25 27.93 36.49 -4.66
C SER A 25 26.81 37.37 -4.10
N VAL A 26 25.98 36.82 -3.23
CA VAL A 26 24.99 37.57 -2.46
C VAL A 26 25.65 38.20 -1.25
N LEU A 27 25.51 39.52 -1.16
CA LEU A 27 25.96 40.37 -0.08
C LEU A 27 25.33 40.00 1.28
N SER A 28 26.19 39.85 2.25
CA SER A 28 25.92 39.85 3.68
C SER A 28 25.36 41.24 4.08
N ALA A 29 24.10 41.28 4.55
CA ALA A 29 23.55 42.43 5.23
C ALA A 29 23.55 42.18 6.73
N ALA A 30 24.40 42.91 7.45
CA ALA A 30 24.45 42.97 8.90
C ALA A 30 23.21 43.69 9.44
N PHE A 31 22.59 43.10 10.46
CA PHE A 31 21.58 43.77 11.30
C PHE A 31 22.26 44.44 12.49
N PRO A 32 21.91 45.71 12.84
CA PRO A 32 22.45 46.33 14.03
C PRO A 32 21.68 45.94 15.29
N ASN A 33 22.46 45.61 16.33
CA ASN A 33 22.04 45.50 17.72
C ASN A 33 21.59 46.87 18.25
N THR A 34 20.65 46.83 19.17
CA THR A 34 20.38 47.63 20.36
C THR A 34 18.97 48.21 20.41
N LEU A 35 18.18 47.61 21.28
CA LEU A 35 17.15 48.31 22.06
C LEU A 35 17.32 47.88 23.53
N ARG A 36 17.80 48.86 24.34
CA ARG A 36 17.83 48.78 25.78
C ARG A 36 16.46 49.07 26.33
N PHE A 37 15.94 48.21 27.22
CA PHE A 37 14.81 48.54 28.12
C PHE A 37 15.33 48.94 29.50
N PRO A 38 14.70 49.90 30.19
CA PRO A 38 15.15 50.43 31.47
C PRO A 38 14.76 49.47 32.61
N ARG A 39 15.70 49.37 33.58
CA ARG A 39 15.49 48.72 34.88
C ARG A 39 14.63 49.59 35.78
N SER A 40 13.59 48.98 36.40
CA SER A 40 13.04 49.44 37.68
C SER A 40 12.83 48.23 38.60
N HIS A 41 13.45 48.25 39.73
CA HIS A 41 13.25 47.43 40.94
C HIS A 41 12.57 48.29 42.00
N PRO A 42 12.08 47.75 43.14
CA PRO A 42 11.61 46.43 43.55
C PRO A 42 10.31 46.48 44.40
N GLN A 43 9.77 45.38 44.78
CA GLN A 43 9.30 44.92 46.11
C GLN A 43 8.00 44.14 46.07
N GLY A 44 7.99 43.01 46.79
CA GLY A 44 6.75 42.34 47.22
C GLY A 44 6.73 40.85 46.84
N GLY A 45 7.28 40.00 47.72
CA GLY A 45 7.35 38.56 47.51
C GLY A 45 6.01 37.86 47.57
N ARG A 46 5.79 36.98 46.62
CA ARG A 46 5.13 35.68 46.80
C ARG A 46 5.87 34.70 45.90
N ARG A 47 6.61 33.78 46.49
CA ARG A 47 7.19 32.63 45.82
C ARG A 47 6.04 31.76 45.32
N PHE A 48 5.66 31.87 44.06
CA PHE A 48 5.04 30.79 43.34
C PHE A 48 6.12 29.77 43.01
N LEU A 49 6.05 28.62 43.66
CA LEU A 49 6.75 27.43 43.20
C LEU A 49 6.13 27.09 41.84
N ILE A 50 6.82 27.49 40.78
CA ILE A 50 6.59 26.85 39.46
C ILE A 50 7.19 25.47 39.62
N ILE A 51 6.35 24.49 39.92
CA ILE A 51 6.66 23.10 39.68
C ILE A 51 6.76 23.01 38.15
N THR A 52 7.94 23.18 37.62
CA THR A 52 8.27 22.66 36.30
C THR A 52 7.99 21.16 36.40
N ALA A 53 6.86 20.75 35.83
CA ALA A 53 6.66 19.35 35.52
C ALA A 53 7.88 18.94 34.71
N SER A 54 8.82 18.29 35.39
CA SER A 54 9.87 17.53 34.78
C SER A 54 9.17 16.67 33.76
N ALA A 55 9.49 16.92 32.49
CA ALA A 55 9.15 15.99 31.43
C ALA A 55 9.67 14.63 31.92
N ALA A 56 8.72 13.80 32.39
CA ALA A 56 8.98 12.40 32.55
C ALA A 56 9.45 11.97 31.15
N SER A 57 10.73 11.71 31.03
CA SER A 57 11.28 10.99 29.90
C SER A 57 10.48 9.68 29.83
N SER A 58 9.42 9.66 29.02
CA SER A 58 8.87 8.43 28.53
C SER A 58 10.08 7.74 27.90
N PHE A 59 10.55 6.68 28.52
CA PHE A 59 11.34 5.68 27.83
C PHE A 59 10.44 5.21 26.69
N SER A 60 10.50 5.86 25.54
CA SER A 60 9.85 5.40 24.34
C SER A 60 10.53 4.10 24.00
N ASN A 61 9.86 3.00 24.30
CA ASN A 61 10.33 1.67 23.97
C ASN A 61 10.32 1.63 22.44
N LYS A 62 11.49 1.92 21.81
CA LYS A 62 11.61 1.88 20.35
C LYS A 62 11.10 0.53 19.87
N PRO A 63 10.30 0.47 18.80
CA PRO A 63 9.88 -0.81 18.24
C PRO A 63 11.11 -1.65 17.84
N THR A 64 10.95 -2.98 17.90
CA THR A 64 12.01 -3.91 17.54
C THR A 64 11.75 -4.47 16.16
N VAL A 65 12.73 -4.34 15.26
CA VAL A 65 12.69 -4.84 13.88
C VAL A 65 13.69 -5.97 13.73
N LEU A 66 13.22 -7.17 13.39
CA LEU A 66 14.06 -8.30 13.03
C LEU A 66 14.35 -8.26 11.52
N VAL A 67 15.62 -8.22 11.16
CA VAL A 67 16.11 -8.34 9.77
C VAL A 67 16.68 -9.73 9.60
N ALA A 68 15.91 -10.64 8.98
CA ALA A 68 16.25 -12.05 8.88
C ALA A 68 17.15 -12.41 7.69
N GLU A 69 17.29 -11.50 6.73
CA GLU A 69 18.18 -11.66 5.57
C GLU A 69 18.98 -10.38 5.34
N LYS A 70 20.17 -10.51 4.72
CA LYS A 70 21.10 -9.40 4.50
C LYS A 70 20.44 -8.26 3.71
N LEU A 71 20.45 -7.09 4.30
CA LEU A 71 19.99 -5.81 3.74
C LEU A 71 21.17 -4.87 3.53
N SER A 72 21.05 -3.92 2.59
CA SER A 72 22.07 -2.86 2.40
C SER A 72 22.15 -1.96 3.63
N GLU A 73 23.35 -1.44 3.92
CA GLU A 73 23.61 -0.58 5.08
C GLU A 73 22.73 0.69 5.06
N ALA A 74 22.47 1.27 3.88
CA ALA A 74 21.60 2.45 3.76
C ALA A 74 20.19 2.20 4.32
N GLY A 75 19.60 1.03 4.07
CA GLY A 75 18.30 0.66 4.67
C GLY A 75 18.40 0.38 6.17
N LEU A 76 19.51 -0.23 6.63
CA LEU A 76 19.71 -0.50 8.06
C LEU A 76 19.88 0.80 8.86
N GLU A 77 20.55 1.81 8.33
CA GLU A 77 20.71 3.11 8.98
C GLU A 77 19.35 3.79 9.19
N LEU A 78 18.48 3.81 8.17
CA LEU A 78 17.12 4.34 8.29
C LEU A 78 16.32 3.61 9.40
N LEU A 79 16.45 2.29 9.49
CA LEU A 79 15.78 1.53 10.55
C LEU A 79 16.32 1.86 11.93
N LYS A 80 17.67 1.96 12.10
CA LYS A 80 18.34 2.25 13.39
C LYS A 80 17.97 3.63 13.94
N GLU A 81 17.67 4.60 13.09
CA GLU A 81 17.20 5.92 13.54
C GLU A 81 15.86 5.81 14.30
N PHE A 82 14.97 4.95 13.86
CA PHE A 82 13.62 4.82 14.39
C PHE A 82 13.43 3.67 15.38
N ALA A 83 14.09 2.52 15.17
CA ALA A 83 13.83 1.25 15.82
C ALA A 83 15.10 0.61 16.43
N ASN A 84 14.89 -0.38 17.30
CA ASN A 84 15.92 -1.34 17.67
C ASN A 84 16.00 -2.40 16.57
N VAL A 85 17.16 -2.56 15.94
CA VAL A 85 17.35 -3.47 14.80
C VAL A 85 18.13 -4.71 15.24
N ASP A 86 17.50 -5.88 15.14
CA ASP A 86 18.13 -7.20 15.30
C ASP A 86 18.44 -7.79 13.92
N CYS A 87 19.70 -7.82 13.53
CA CYS A 87 20.17 -8.47 12.31
C CYS A 87 20.57 -9.91 12.59
N SER A 88 19.66 -10.85 12.38
CA SER A 88 19.90 -12.29 12.60
C SER A 88 19.62 -13.07 11.32
N TYR A 89 20.68 -13.50 10.66
CA TYR A 89 20.63 -14.14 9.34
C TYR A 89 20.64 -15.67 9.44
N ASN A 90 20.08 -16.33 8.42
CA ASN A 90 20.08 -17.80 8.29
C ASN A 90 19.44 -18.53 9.49
N LEU A 91 18.39 -17.94 10.06
CA LEU A 91 17.63 -18.54 11.14
C LEU A 91 16.93 -19.82 10.69
N SER A 92 16.94 -20.85 11.53
CA SER A 92 16.02 -21.98 11.35
C SER A 92 14.56 -21.54 11.58
N PRO A 93 13.56 -22.30 11.12
CA PRO A 93 12.15 -21.97 11.38
C PRO A 93 11.85 -21.82 12.88
N GLU A 94 12.42 -22.67 13.73
CA GLU A 94 12.24 -22.65 15.18
C GLU A 94 12.87 -21.41 15.83
N GLU A 95 14.08 -21.03 15.38
CA GLU A 95 14.77 -19.81 15.85
C GLU A 95 14.00 -18.56 15.43
N LEU A 96 13.45 -18.54 14.21
CA LEU A 96 12.62 -17.45 13.73
C LEU A 96 11.36 -17.31 14.59
N CYS A 97 10.64 -18.40 14.86
CA CYS A 97 9.46 -18.42 15.72
C CYS A 97 9.76 -17.95 17.15
N THR A 98 10.93 -18.32 17.68
CA THR A 98 11.36 -17.85 19.01
C THR A 98 11.61 -16.36 19.05
N LYS A 99 12.37 -15.82 18.08
CA LYS A 99 12.73 -14.40 18.03
C LYS A 99 11.54 -13.49 17.72
N ILE A 100 10.62 -13.94 16.87
CA ILE A 100 9.53 -13.10 16.40
C ILE A 100 8.56 -12.66 17.51
N SER A 101 8.47 -13.45 18.60
CA SER A 101 7.66 -13.11 19.77
C SER A 101 8.07 -11.80 20.46
N LEU A 102 9.30 -11.32 20.19
CA LEU A 102 9.89 -10.13 20.76
C LEU A 102 9.92 -8.95 19.78
N CYS A 103 9.43 -9.14 18.54
CA CYS A 103 9.59 -8.18 17.45
C CYS A 103 8.26 -7.55 17.02
N ASP A 104 8.30 -6.27 16.70
CA ASP A 104 7.17 -5.50 16.19
C ASP A 104 7.11 -5.52 14.65
N ALA A 105 8.25 -5.75 13.99
CA ALA A 105 8.35 -5.92 12.54
C ALA A 105 9.39 -6.97 12.16
N LEU A 106 9.19 -7.57 10.98
CA LEU A 106 10.09 -8.53 10.35
C LEU A 106 10.42 -8.07 8.92
N ILE A 107 11.71 -8.06 8.56
CA ILE A 107 12.14 -7.84 7.18
C ILE A 107 12.78 -9.11 6.64
N VAL A 108 12.29 -9.57 5.49
CA VAL A 108 12.78 -10.75 4.78
C VAL A 108 13.06 -10.43 3.30
N ARG A 109 13.78 -11.30 2.64
CA ARG A 109 13.90 -11.36 1.17
C ARG A 109 13.20 -12.62 0.67
N SER A 110 13.78 -13.35 -0.26
CA SER A 110 13.17 -14.55 -0.86
C SER A 110 13.51 -15.85 -0.13
N GLY A 111 14.57 -15.88 0.66
CA GLY A 111 15.07 -17.11 1.30
C GLY A 111 14.28 -17.53 2.54
N THR A 112 13.76 -16.57 3.32
CA THR A 112 13.03 -16.85 4.56
C THR A 112 11.54 -17.02 4.28
N LYS A 113 10.96 -18.14 4.68
CA LYS A 113 9.51 -18.37 4.60
C LYS A 113 8.82 -17.83 5.85
N VAL A 114 7.80 -17.01 5.65
CA VAL A 114 6.95 -16.45 6.72
C VAL A 114 5.59 -17.15 6.62
N ASN A 115 5.49 -18.31 7.22
CA ASN A 115 4.30 -19.14 7.24
C ASN A 115 3.38 -18.78 8.42
N ARG A 116 2.23 -19.47 8.52
CA ARG A 116 1.24 -19.27 9.61
C ARG A 116 1.86 -19.36 11.00
N GLU A 117 2.76 -20.31 11.22
CA GLU A 117 3.40 -20.56 12.51
C GLU A 117 4.20 -19.33 13.02
N VAL A 118 4.83 -18.58 12.13
CA VAL A 118 5.53 -17.33 12.47
C VAL A 118 4.56 -16.29 13.02
N PHE A 119 3.38 -16.13 12.40
CA PHE A 119 2.35 -15.19 12.88
C PHE A 119 1.77 -15.62 14.21
N GLU A 120 1.47 -16.91 14.39
CA GLU A 120 0.98 -17.47 15.66
C GLU A 120 2.00 -17.28 16.79
N SER A 121 3.27 -17.56 16.53
CA SER A 121 4.37 -17.42 17.49
C SER A 121 4.62 -15.97 17.91
N SER A 122 4.21 -15.00 17.10
CA SER A 122 4.32 -13.57 17.44
C SER A 122 3.41 -13.15 18.58
N GLY A 123 2.37 -13.93 18.90
CA GLY A 123 1.36 -13.60 19.91
C GLY A 123 0.63 -12.28 19.65
N GLY A 124 0.52 -11.84 18.40
CA GLY A 124 -0.08 -10.57 17.99
C GLY A 124 0.83 -9.35 18.13
N ARG A 125 2.10 -9.54 18.49
CA ARG A 125 3.08 -8.44 18.58
C ARG A 125 3.57 -7.98 17.21
N LEU A 126 3.71 -8.90 16.25
CA LEU A 126 4.17 -8.60 14.91
C LEU A 126 3.13 -7.77 14.14
N LYS A 127 3.42 -6.51 13.88
CA LYS A 127 2.53 -5.55 13.20
C LYS A 127 2.78 -5.48 11.71
N VAL A 128 4.04 -5.65 11.30
CA VAL A 128 4.47 -5.43 9.91
C VAL A 128 5.46 -6.51 9.47
N VAL A 129 5.24 -7.07 8.28
CA VAL A 129 6.21 -7.87 7.54
C VAL A 129 6.63 -7.10 6.29
N GLY A 130 7.89 -6.74 6.19
CA GLY A 130 8.50 -6.13 5.02
C GLY A 130 9.21 -7.16 4.15
N ARG A 131 8.75 -7.35 2.91
CA ARG A 131 9.45 -8.20 1.93
C ARG A 131 10.30 -7.31 1.02
N ALA A 132 11.62 -7.37 1.21
CA ALA A 132 12.60 -6.60 0.41
C ALA A 132 12.67 -7.14 -1.04
N GLY A 133 11.76 -6.66 -1.88
CA GLY A 133 11.59 -6.99 -3.30
C GLY A 133 10.11 -7.05 -3.71
N VAL A 134 9.82 -7.34 -4.98
CA VAL A 134 8.46 -7.29 -5.55
C VAL A 134 7.60 -8.47 -5.13
N GLY A 135 8.12 -9.70 -5.28
CA GLY A 135 7.36 -10.93 -5.01
C GLY A 135 7.12 -11.13 -3.52
N ILE A 136 6.00 -11.77 -3.20
CA ILE A 136 5.56 -12.03 -1.82
C ILE A 136 5.26 -13.51 -1.61
N ASP A 137 5.72 -14.35 -2.51
CA ASP A 137 5.38 -15.78 -2.58
C ASP A 137 5.85 -16.58 -1.34
N ASN A 138 6.79 -16.03 -0.59
CA ASN A 138 7.31 -16.62 0.65
C ASN A 138 6.61 -16.12 1.92
N VAL A 139 5.53 -15.31 1.81
CA VAL A 139 4.73 -14.80 2.94
C VAL A 139 3.29 -15.31 2.84
N ASP A 140 2.80 -15.97 3.90
CA ASP A 140 1.39 -16.39 4.01
C ASP A 140 0.50 -15.15 4.26
N LEU A 141 -0.03 -14.58 3.18
CA LEU A 141 -0.90 -13.40 3.25
C LEU A 141 -2.21 -13.66 4.00
N SER A 142 -2.74 -14.88 3.93
CA SER A 142 -3.97 -15.23 4.65
C SER A 142 -3.75 -15.19 6.15
N ALA A 143 -2.67 -15.84 6.62
CA ALA A 143 -2.29 -15.81 8.02
C ALA A 143 -1.93 -14.40 8.49
N ALA A 144 -1.17 -13.63 7.70
CA ALA A 144 -0.84 -12.25 8.01
C ALA A 144 -2.11 -11.40 8.23
N THR A 145 -3.08 -11.53 7.32
CA THR A 145 -4.35 -10.79 7.38
C THR A 145 -5.18 -11.20 8.60
N GLU A 146 -5.26 -12.50 8.89
CA GLU A 146 -5.98 -13.03 10.05
C GLU A 146 -5.43 -12.47 11.37
N HIS A 147 -4.10 -12.38 11.48
CA HIS A 147 -3.42 -11.83 12.67
C HIS A 147 -3.30 -10.30 12.67
N GLY A 148 -3.87 -9.61 11.69
CA GLY A 148 -3.81 -8.16 11.58
C GLY A 148 -2.40 -7.62 11.29
N CYS A 149 -1.52 -8.45 10.75
CA CYS A 149 -0.16 -8.06 10.37
C CYS A 149 -0.14 -7.50 8.96
N LEU A 150 0.33 -6.27 8.80
CA LEU A 150 0.48 -5.62 7.51
C LEU A 150 1.67 -6.22 6.75
N VAL A 151 1.47 -6.56 5.48
CA VAL A 151 2.56 -6.98 4.60
C VAL A 151 2.84 -5.86 3.61
N VAL A 152 4.08 -5.38 3.58
CA VAL A 152 4.58 -4.39 2.63
C VAL A 152 5.70 -4.99 1.78
N ASN A 153 5.84 -4.50 0.55
CA ASN A 153 6.92 -4.92 -0.34
C ASN A 153 7.65 -3.71 -0.95
N ALA A 154 8.70 -3.97 -1.75
CA ALA A 154 9.44 -2.95 -2.51
C ALA A 154 9.22 -3.20 -4.02
N PRO A 155 8.18 -2.59 -4.64
CA PRO A 155 7.77 -2.91 -6.00
C PRO A 155 8.45 -2.08 -7.09
N THR A 156 9.36 -1.15 -6.76
CA THR A 156 9.89 -0.20 -7.75
C THR A 156 11.38 -0.30 -7.97
N ALA A 157 12.16 -0.40 -6.93
CA ALA A 157 13.62 -0.24 -6.98
C ALA A 157 14.36 -1.30 -7.84
N ASN A 158 13.81 -2.49 -8.02
CA ASN A 158 14.43 -3.54 -8.83
C ASN A 158 13.90 -3.65 -10.27
N THR A 159 13.00 -2.77 -10.70
CA THR A 159 12.34 -2.85 -12.03
C THR A 159 13.36 -2.82 -13.16
N VAL A 160 14.30 -1.88 -13.13
CA VAL A 160 15.33 -1.70 -14.16
C VAL A 160 16.28 -2.89 -14.17
N ALA A 161 16.77 -3.31 -13.00
CA ALA A 161 17.69 -4.43 -12.89
C ALA A 161 17.09 -5.73 -13.44
N ALA A 162 15.84 -6.05 -13.12
CA ALA A 162 15.16 -7.23 -13.66
C ALA A 162 14.98 -7.15 -15.18
N ALA A 163 14.66 -5.98 -15.71
CA ALA A 163 14.54 -5.77 -17.14
C ALA A 163 15.89 -5.94 -17.87
N GLU A 164 16.96 -5.39 -17.31
CA GLU A 164 18.32 -5.50 -17.85
C GLU A 164 18.80 -6.96 -17.81
N HIS A 165 18.53 -7.68 -16.72
CA HIS A 165 18.86 -9.09 -16.63
C HIS A 165 18.11 -9.93 -17.67
N GLY A 166 16.82 -9.66 -17.90
CA GLY A 166 16.04 -10.28 -18.96
C GLY A 166 16.64 -10.05 -20.36
N ILE A 167 17.06 -8.83 -20.66
CA ILE A 167 17.74 -8.48 -21.92
C ILE A 167 19.12 -9.14 -22.02
N ALA A 168 19.88 -9.18 -20.92
CA ALA A 168 21.18 -9.86 -20.89
C ALA A 168 21.04 -11.36 -21.20
N LEU A 169 20.08 -12.05 -20.57
CA LEU A 169 19.77 -13.45 -20.83
C LEU A 169 19.28 -13.68 -22.25
N LEU A 170 18.41 -12.81 -22.77
CA LEU A 170 17.93 -12.86 -24.16
C LEU A 170 19.10 -12.80 -25.15
N ALA A 171 20.00 -11.84 -24.98
CA ALA A 171 21.15 -11.66 -25.83
C ALA A 171 22.18 -12.80 -25.68
N ALA A 172 22.45 -13.23 -24.45
CA ALA A 172 23.36 -14.33 -24.16
C ALA A 172 22.86 -15.65 -24.76
N MET A 173 21.58 -15.97 -24.65
CA MET A 173 20.94 -17.13 -25.23
C MET A 173 20.99 -17.07 -26.78
N ALA A 174 20.60 -15.95 -27.39
CA ALA A 174 20.60 -15.79 -28.84
C ALA A 174 21.97 -16.01 -29.46
N ARG A 175 23.03 -15.76 -28.71
CA ARG A 175 24.44 -15.87 -29.17
C ARG A 175 25.21 -17.01 -28.50
N ASN A 176 24.56 -17.90 -27.75
CA ASN A 176 25.17 -19.04 -27.07
C ASN A 176 26.36 -18.67 -26.15
N VAL A 177 26.33 -17.49 -25.51
CA VAL A 177 27.48 -16.94 -24.78
C VAL A 177 27.91 -17.84 -23.63
N ALA A 178 26.96 -18.32 -22.80
CA ALA A 178 27.25 -19.16 -21.64
C ALA A 178 27.90 -20.50 -22.07
N GLN A 179 27.35 -21.16 -23.09
CA GLN A 179 27.86 -22.43 -23.59
C GLN A 179 29.22 -22.26 -24.27
N ALA A 180 29.43 -21.18 -25.01
CA ALA A 180 30.69 -20.87 -25.65
C ALA A 180 31.78 -20.56 -24.61
N ASP A 181 31.50 -19.77 -23.59
CA ASP A 181 32.43 -19.49 -22.48
C ASP A 181 32.86 -20.78 -21.77
N ALA A 182 31.88 -21.62 -21.40
CA ALA A 182 32.14 -22.90 -20.75
C ALA A 182 33.03 -23.81 -21.63
N SER A 183 32.78 -23.84 -22.97
CA SER A 183 33.58 -24.61 -23.89
C SER A 183 35.03 -24.14 -23.97
N VAL A 184 35.24 -22.83 -24.05
CA VAL A 184 36.60 -22.25 -24.09
C VAL A 184 37.36 -22.51 -22.82
N LYS A 185 36.71 -22.32 -21.65
CA LYS A 185 37.28 -22.63 -20.33
C LYS A 185 37.62 -24.10 -20.16
N ALA A 186 36.86 -24.99 -20.81
CA ALA A 186 37.18 -26.43 -20.89
C ALA A 186 38.22 -26.78 -21.95
N GLY A 187 38.92 -25.82 -22.54
CA GLY A 187 39.97 -26.01 -23.56
C GLY A 187 39.46 -26.39 -24.95
N LYS A 188 38.14 -26.22 -25.24
CA LYS A 188 37.54 -26.62 -26.52
C LYS A 188 37.21 -25.40 -27.38
N TRP A 189 37.88 -25.28 -28.54
CA TRP A 189 37.68 -24.21 -29.51
C TRP A 189 36.69 -24.64 -30.62
N GLN A 190 35.37 -24.43 -30.39
CA GLN A 190 34.28 -24.98 -31.23
C GLN A 190 33.43 -23.90 -31.90
N ARG A 191 34.03 -23.01 -32.73
CA ARG A 191 33.34 -21.86 -33.34
C ARG A 191 32.02 -22.22 -34.04
N ASN A 192 32.00 -23.28 -34.82
CA ASN A 192 30.84 -23.66 -35.64
C ASN A 192 29.68 -24.24 -34.80
N LYS A 193 29.96 -24.75 -33.58
CA LYS A 193 28.93 -25.28 -32.67
C LYS A 193 28.05 -24.16 -32.12
N TYR A 194 28.59 -22.94 -31.96
CA TYR A 194 27.93 -21.83 -31.25
C TYR A 194 27.45 -20.72 -32.18
N VAL A 195 27.10 -21.06 -33.44
CA VAL A 195 26.45 -20.11 -34.35
C VAL A 195 25.09 -19.76 -33.82
N GLY A 196 24.86 -18.48 -33.51
CA GLY A 196 23.61 -17.94 -32.94
C GLY A 196 22.71 -17.30 -33.99
N VAL A 197 21.73 -16.53 -33.49
CA VAL A 197 20.79 -15.77 -34.33
C VAL A 197 20.89 -14.28 -34.02
N SER A 198 20.58 -13.44 -35.04
CA SER A 198 20.43 -11.99 -34.85
C SER A 198 19.12 -11.65 -34.14
N LEU A 199 19.13 -10.60 -33.37
CA LEU A 199 17.91 -10.03 -32.75
C LEU A 199 17.19 -9.07 -33.69
N VAL A 200 17.92 -8.42 -34.59
CA VAL A 200 17.37 -7.43 -35.54
C VAL A 200 16.28 -8.06 -36.40
N GLY A 201 15.11 -7.43 -36.45
CA GLY A 201 13.96 -7.87 -37.23
C GLY A 201 13.22 -9.09 -36.66
N LYS A 202 13.63 -9.62 -35.49
CA LYS A 202 12.90 -10.69 -34.79
C LYS A 202 11.77 -10.13 -33.96
N THR A 203 10.69 -10.90 -33.83
CA THR A 203 9.55 -10.55 -33.02
C THR A 203 9.74 -11.04 -31.58
N LEU A 204 9.71 -10.13 -30.61
CA LEU A 204 9.66 -10.42 -29.18
C LEU A 204 8.23 -10.24 -28.67
N ALA A 205 7.63 -11.28 -28.12
CA ALA A 205 6.40 -11.19 -27.33
C ALA A 205 6.75 -10.99 -25.85
N VAL A 206 6.33 -9.87 -25.29
CA VAL A 206 6.45 -9.55 -23.86
C VAL A 206 5.15 -10.00 -23.18
N MET A 207 5.22 -11.05 -22.37
CA MET A 207 4.09 -11.57 -21.61
C MET A 207 4.06 -10.93 -20.23
N GLY A 208 3.05 -10.09 -19.97
CA GLY A 208 3.00 -9.19 -18.82
C GLY A 208 3.62 -7.83 -19.15
N PHE A 209 2.77 -6.79 -19.28
CA PHE A 209 3.18 -5.45 -19.70
C PHE A 209 3.10 -4.44 -18.53
N GLY A 210 3.53 -4.90 -17.34
CA GLY A 210 3.71 -4.09 -16.15
C GLY A 210 5.00 -3.25 -16.20
N LYS A 211 5.51 -2.88 -15.00
CA LYS A 211 6.75 -2.06 -14.88
C LYS A 211 7.95 -2.71 -15.59
N VAL A 212 8.24 -3.98 -15.29
CA VAL A 212 9.39 -4.70 -15.86
C VAL A 212 9.20 -4.96 -17.36
N GLY A 213 8.04 -5.48 -17.77
CA GLY A 213 7.76 -5.77 -19.18
C GLY A 213 7.86 -4.55 -20.08
N SER A 214 7.39 -3.38 -19.63
CA SER A 214 7.53 -2.12 -20.37
C SER A 214 8.99 -1.72 -20.55
N GLU A 215 9.83 -1.90 -19.53
CA GLU A 215 11.26 -1.61 -19.57
C GLU A 215 12.02 -2.58 -20.49
N VAL A 216 11.65 -3.87 -20.52
CA VAL A 216 12.17 -4.87 -21.48
C VAL A 216 11.78 -4.48 -22.89
N ALA A 217 10.52 -4.16 -23.14
CA ALA A 217 10.02 -3.76 -24.44
C ALA A 217 10.78 -2.57 -25.02
N ARG A 218 10.99 -1.53 -24.20
CA ARG A 218 11.74 -0.32 -24.59
C ARG A 218 13.19 -0.66 -25.00
N ARG A 219 13.87 -1.52 -24.22
CA ARG A 219 15.26 -1.94 -24.52
C ARG A 219 15.33 -2.84 -25.74
N ALA A 220 14.42 -3.79 -25.90
CA ALA A 220 14.36 -4.69 -27.04
C ALA A 220 14.12 -3.94 -28.36
N LYS A 221 13.31 -2.89 -28.37
CA LYS A 221 13.17 -2.00 -29.53
C LYS A 221 14.50 -1.32 -29.89
N GLY A 222 15.27 -0.89 -28.88
CA GLY A 222 16.62 -0.34 -29.08
C GLY A 222 17.58 -1.34 -29.70
N LEU A 223 17.35 -2.65 -29.52
CA LEU A 223 18.11 -3.72 -30.18
C LEU A 223 17.61 -4.06 -31.60
N GLY A 224 16.66 -3.32 -32.14
CA GLY A 224 16.08 -3.51 -33.46
C GLY A 224 15.08 -4.66 -33.56
N MET A 225 14.50 -5.10 -32.45
CA MET A 225 13.44 -6.11 -32.44
C MET A 225 12.07 -5.47 -32.73
N HIS A 226 11.20 -6.23 -33.38
CA HIS A 226 9.77 -5.96 -33.39
C HIS A 226 9.16 -6.45 -32.07
N VAL A 227 8.48 -5.57 -31.32
CA VAL A 227 7.96 -5.91 -29.98
C VAL A 227 6.44 -5.86 -29.97
N ILE A 228 5.82 -6.97 -29.59
CA ILE A 228 4.40 -7.11 -29.26
C ILE A 228 4.26 -7.46 -27.78
N ALA A 229 3.11 -7.22 -27.18
CA ALA A 229 2.88 -7.57 -25.80
C ALA A 229 1.50 -8.21 -25.59
N HIS A 230 1.42 -9.10 -24.60
CA HIS A 230 0.16 -9.65 -24.11
C HIS A 230 0.05 -9.37 -22.61
N ASP A 231 -1.00 -8.64 -22.21
CA ASP A 231 -1.38 -8.41 -20.83
C ASP A 231 -2.87 -7.98 -20.79
N PRO A 232 -3.77 -8.76 -20.20
CA PRO A 232 -5.19 -8.44 -20.17
C PRO A 232 -5.53 -7.21 -19.32
N TYR A 233 -4.57 -6.73 -18.51
CA TYR A 233 -4.77 -5.60 -17.58
C TYR A 233 -3.97 -4.35 -17.97
N ALA A 234 -3.16 -4.42 -19.04
CA ALA A 234 -2.33 -3.30 -19.43
C ALA A 234 -3.15 -2.18 -20.07
N PRO A 235 -3.00 -0.91 -19.62
CA PRO A 235 -3.60 0.22 -20.30
C PRO A 235 -3.07 0.37 -21.73
N ALA A 236 -3.96 0.44 -22.71
CA ALA A 236 -3.58 0.55 -24.14
C ALA A 236 -2.73 1.80 -24.42
N ASP A 237 -2.94 2.88 -23.68
CA ASP A 237 -2.17 4.11 -23.83
C ASP A 237 -0.72 3.95 -23.42
N ARG A 238 -0.43 3.15 -22.39
CA ARG A 238 0.96 2.82 -22.00
C ARG A 238 1.70 2.09 -23.13
N ALA A 239 1.05 1.11 -23.76
CA ALA A 239 1.65 0.38 -24.87
C ALA A 239 1.87 1.30 -26.09
N ARG A 240 0.88 2.12 -26.45
CA ARG A 240 0.99 3.11 -27.51
C ARG A 240 2.10 4.12 -27.29
N ALA A 241 2.30 4.60 -26.06
CA ALA A 241 3.33 5.58 -25.72
C ALA A 241 4.76 5.10 -26.04
N ILE A 242 5.02 3.80 -25.96
CA ILE A 242 6.31 3.19 -26.35
C ILE A 242 6.26 2.47 -27.69
N GLY A 243 5.14 2.60 -28.43
CA GLY A 243 4.96 2.03 -29.77
C GLY A 243 5.01 0.50 -29.76
N VAL A 244 4.34 -0.14 -28.78
CA VAL A 244 4.16 -1.58 -28.65
C VAL A 244 2.71 -1.91 -28.93
N GLU A 245 2.45 -2.95 -29.71
CA GLU A 245 1.13 -3.46 -30.00
C GLU A 245 0.70 -4.48 -28.94
N LEU A 246 -0.51 -4.32 -28.39
CA LEU A 246 -1.12 -5.31 -27.52
C LEU A 246 -1.87 -6.33 -28.40
N VAL A 247 -1.53 -7.60 -28.20
CA VAL A 247 -2.09 -8.72 -28.97
C VAL A 247 -2.73 -9.76 -28.05
N SER A 248 -3.53 -10.65 -28.62
CA SER A 248 -4.08 -11.79 -27.92
C SER A 248 -2.98 -12.77 -27.48
N PHE A 249 -3.28 -13.64 -26.50
CA PHE A 249 -2.34 -14.66 -26.05
C PHE A 249 -1.93 -15.60 -27.18
N ASP A 250 -2.91 -16.12 -27.91
CA ASP A 250 -2.66 -17.06 -29.02
C ASP A 250 -1.87 -16.41 -30.18
N GLU A 251 -2.13 -15.14 -30.46
CA GLU A 251 -1.38 -14.40 -31.47
C GLU A 251 0.08 -14.19 -31.04
N ALA A 252 0.33 -13.85 -29.79
CA ALA A 252 1.67 -13.73 -29.24
C ALA A 252 2.45 -15.05 -29.36
N LEU A 253 1.80 -16.20 -29.06
CA LEU A 253 2.41 -17.53 -29.21
C LEU A 253 2.75 -17.86 -30.67
N ALA A 254 1.80 -17.60 -31.59
CA ALA A 254 1.94 -17.98 -32.99
C ALA A 254 2.98 -17.14 -33.78
N THR A 255 3.20 -15.90 -33.34
CA THR A 255 4.03 -14.94 -34.13
C THR A 255 5.42 -14.72 -33.57
N ALA A 256 5.65 -14.97 -32.30
CA ALA A 256 6.89 -14.66 -31.60
C ALA A 256 8.09 -15.53 -32.05
N ASP A 257 9.23 -14.93 -32.34
CA ASP A 257 10.52 -15.59 -32.39
C ASP A 257 11.16 -15.74 -30.99
N PHE A 258 10.84 -14.80 -30.10
CA PHE A 258 11.24 -14.77 -28.69
C PHE A 258 10.04 -14.45 -27.82
N ILE A 259 9.96 -15.10 -26.66
CA ILE A 259 8.96 -14.83 -25.63
C ILE A 259 9.70 -14.49 -24.34
N SER A 260 9.33 -13.38 -23.68
CA SER A 260 9.88 -12.97 -22.38
C SER A 260 8.76 -12.80 -21.37
N LEU A 261 8.89 -13.49 -20.23
CA LEU A 261 7.85 -13.55 -19.20
C LEU A 261 8.10 -12.52 -18.09
N HIS A 262 7.08 -11.72 -17.77
CA HIS A 262 7.12 -10.62 -16.79
C HIS A 262 5.81 -10.50 -15.98
N MET A 263 5.22 -11.63 -15.64
CA MET A 263 3.95 -11.70 -14.90
C MET A 263 4.13 -12.37 -13.54
N PRO A 264 3.25 -12.08 -12.56
CA PRO A 264 3.25 -12.81 -11.28
C PRO A 264 2.77 -14.25 -11.46
N LEU A 265 3.14 -15.12 -10.53
CA LEU A 265 2.55 -16.45 -10.41
C LEU A 265 1.20 -16.35 -9.70
N THR A 266 0.14 -16.73 -10.39
CA THR A 266 -1.24 -16.75 -9.92
C THR A 266 -1.89 -18.05 -10.37
N PRO A 267 -3.08 -18.43 -9.87
CA PRO A 267 -3.79 -19.59 -10.40
C PRO A 267 -4.01 -19.55 -11.92
N ALA A 268 -4.17 -18.35 -12.51
CA ALA A 268 -4.35 -18.15 -13.94
C ALA A 268 -3.05 -18.25 -14.76
N THR A 269 -1.90 -17.93 -14.16
CA THR A 269 -0.58 -17.95 -14.83
C THR A 269 0.25 -19.19 -14.48
N ASN A 270 -0.21 -19.99 -13.52
CA ASN A 270 0.46 -21.24 -13.16
C ASN A 270 0.42 -22.22 -14.34
N LYS A 271 1.60 -22.69 -14.76
CA LYS A 271 1.80 -23.57 -15.92
C LYS A 271 1.13 -23.05 -17.19
N MET A 272 1.13 -21.71 -17.36
CA MET A 272 0.55 -21.07 -18.55
C MET A 272 1.27 -21.51 -19.84
N LEU A 273 2.58 -21.74 -19.76
CA LEU A 273 3.32 -22.39 -20.84
C LEU A 273 3.44 -23.88 -20.53
N ASN A 274 2.74 -24.70 -21.32
CA ASN A 274 2.62 -26.16 -21.19
C ASN A 274 2.57 -26.79 -22.58
N ASP A 275 2.37 -28.11 -22.68
CA ASP A 275 2.36 -28.83 -23.95
C ASP A 275 1.37 -28.27 -24.97
N GLU A 276 0.16 -27.85 -24.53
CA GLU A 276 -0.86 -27.29 -25.42
C GLU A 276 -0.42 -25.93 -26.01
N THR A 277 0.16 -25.10 -25.18
CA THR A 277 0.61 -23.77 -25.59
C THR A 277 1.90 -23.84 -26.39
N PHE A 278 2.83 -24.76 -26.06
CA PHE A 278 4.00 -25.02 -26.90
C PHE A 278 3.63 -25.48 -28.32
N ALA A 279 2.59 -26.32 -28.47
CA ALA A 279 2.11 -26.76 -29.77
C ALA A 279 1.60 -25.60 -30.66
N LYS A 280 1.16 -24.49 -30.08
CA LYS A 280 0.72 -23.28 -30.80
C LYS A 280 1.86 -22.36 -31.20
N MET A 281 3.05 -22.57 -30.65
CA MET A 281 4.18 -21.67 -30.86
C MET A 281 4.85 -21.86 -32.23
N LYS A 282 5.45 -20.78 -32.66
CA LYS A 282 6.33 -20.83 -33.84
C LYS A 282 7.52 -21.77 -33.59
N LYS A 283 7.72 -22.75 -34.47
CA LYS A 283 8.85 -23.68 -34.35
C LYS A 283 10.19 -22.94 -34.31
N GLY A 284 10.99 -23.26 -33.31
CA GLY A 284 12.28 -22.61 -33.09
C GLY A 284 12.18 -21.34 -32.21
N VAL A 285 11.07 -21.11 -31.54
CA VAL A 285 10.88 -20.02 -30.57
C VAL A 285 11.92 -20.13 -29.44
N ARG A 286 12.26 -19.00 -28.85
CA ARG A 286 13.18 -18.89 -27.70
C ARG A 286 12.46 -18.23 -26.53
N ILE A 287 12.68 -18.74 -25.32
CA ILE A 287 11.93 -18.32 -24.12
C ILE A 287 12.90 -17.78 -23.07
N VAL A 288 12.55 -16.63 -22.50
CA VAL A 288 13.23 -16.02 -21.34
C VAL A 288 12.27 -15.94 -20.18
N ASN A 289 12.67 -16.44 -19.01
CA ASN A 289 11.89 -16.30 -17.78
C ASN A 289 12.77 -15.69 -16.68
N VAL A 290 12.49 -14.43 -16.37
CA VAL A 290 13.04 -13.66 -15.22
C VAL A 290 11.92 -13.22 -14.27
N ALA A 291 10.73 -13.84 -14.41
CA ALA A 291 9.54 -13.49 -13.62
C ALA A 291 9.37 -14.40 -12.41
N ARG A 292 8.79 -15.59 -12.65
CA ARG A 292 8.57 -16.62 -11.61
C ARG A 292 8.73 -18.02 -12.21
N GLY A 293 9.26 -18.93 -11.40
CA GLY A 293 9.14 -20.37 -11.63
C GLY A 293 7.68 -20.77 -11.81
N GLY A 294 7.28 -21.94 -12.03
CA GLY A 294 5.86 -22.33 -12.08
C GLY A 294 4.97 -21.71 -13.18
N VAL A 295 5.33 -20.58 -13.77
CA VAL A 295 4.65 -20.02 -14.97
C VAL A 295 4.85 -20.94 -16.17
N ILE A 296 5.97 -21.62 -16.22
CA ILE A 296 6.29 -22.64 -17.21
C ILE A 296 6.15 -24.02 -16.55
N ASP A 297 5.49 -24.96 -17.23
CA ASP A 297 5.63 -26.37 -16.89
C ASP A 297 7.02 -26.84 -17.33
N GLU A 298 7.91 -27.06 -16.35
CA GLU A 298 9.32 -27.39 -16.62
C GLU A 298 9.50 -28.71 -17.34
N GLU A 299 8.66 -29.70 -17.09
CA GLU A 299 8.71 -30.98 -17.78
C GLU A 299 8.23 -30.84 -19.24
N ALA A 300 7.18 -30.07 -19.47
CA ALA A 300 6.70 -29.76 -20.81
C ALA A 300 7.73 -28.95 -21.61
N LEU A 301 8.45 -28.03 -20.94
CA LEU A 301 9.53 -27.27 -21.60
C LEU A 301 10.68 -28.19 -22.02
N VAL A 302 11.05 -29.19 -21.23
CA VAL A 302 12.08 -30.17 -21.63
C VAL A 302 11.64 -30.93 -22.88
N ARG A 303 10.39 -31.40 -22.95
CA ARG A 303 9.85 -32.05 -24.15
C ARG A 303 9.86 -31.12 -25.36
N ALA A 304 9.42 -29.88 -25.20
CA ALA A 304 9.41 -28.91 -26.29
C ALA A 304 10.81 -28.53 -26.80
N LEU A 305 11.83 -28.57 -25.92
CA LEU A 305 13.22 -28.42 -26.27
C LEU A 305 13.73 -29.65 -27.09
N ASP A 306 13.44 -30.86 -26.60
CA ASP A 306 13.85 -32.11 -27.28
C ASP A 306 13.22 -32.22 -28.68
N ASP A 307 11.94 -31.88 -28.82
CA ASP A 307 11.19 -31.88 -30.10
C ASP A 307 11.57 -30.71 -31.02
N GLY A 308 12.35 -29.73 -30.53
CA GLY A 308 12.79 -28.56 -31.29
C GLY A 308 11.67 -27.55 -31.59
N ILE A 309 10.54 -27.62 -30.86
CA ILE A 309 9.53 -26.57 -30.86
C ILE A 309 10.14 -25.32 -30.23
N VAL A 310 10.74 -25.48 -29.05
CA VAL A 310 11.55 -24.46 -28.38
C VAL A 310 13.02 -24.70 -28.77
N ALA A 311 13.64 -23.70 -29.38
CA ALA A 311 15.04 -23.81 -29.77
C ALA A 311 15.98 -23.69 -28.58
N GLN A 312 15.67 -22.76 -27.68
CA GLN A 312 16.48 -22.46 -26.49
C GLN A 312 15.60 -21.83 -25.39
N ALA A 313 16.03 -21.96 -24.13
CA ALA A 313 15.45 -21.24 -23.01
C ALA A 313 16.55 -20.56 -22.16
N ALA A 314 16.23 -19.43 -21.56
CA ALA A 314 17.06 -18.75 -20.57
C ALA A 314 16.22 -18.49 -19.31
N LEU A 315 16.65 -19.08 -18.19
CA LEU A 315 15.86 -19.15 -16.96
C LEU A 315 16.65 -18.59 -15.78
N ASP A 316 16.07 -17.61 -15.13
CA ASP A 316 16.57 -17.06 -13.87
C ASP A 316 15.82 -17.60 -12.64
N VAL A 317 14.66 -18.22 -12.89
CA VAL A 317 13.72 -18.66 -11.85
C VAL A 317 13.20 -20.08 -12.13
N PHE A 318 12.90 -20.82 -11.05
CA PHE A 318 12.51 -22.23 -11.10
C PHE A 318 11.32 -22.51 -10.18
N SER A 319 10.59 -23.60 -10.46
CA SER A 319 9.47 -24.05 -9.62
C SER A 319 9.93 -24.42 -8.22
N GLN A 320 11.16 -24.91 -8.10
CA GLN A 320 11.85 -25.13 -6.82
C GLN A 320 13.19 -24.38 -6.85
N GLU A 321 13.42 -23.52 -5.89
CA GLU A 321 14.69 -22.78 -5.72
C GLU A 321 15.35 -23.11 -4.38
N PRO A 322 16.60 -23.60 -4.37
CA PRO A 322 17.43 -23.93 -5.53
C PRO A 322 16.88 -25.16 -6.29
N PRO A 323 17.06 -25.23 -7.62
CA PRO A 323 16.68 -26.40 -8.40
C PRO A 323 17.57 -27.59 -8.06
N LYS A 324 17.04 -28.81 -8.22
CA LYS A 324 17.82 -30.02 -7.98
C LYS A 324 18.99 -30.12 -8.96
N PRO A 325 20.19 -30.54 -8.50
CA PRO A 325 21.36 -30.67 -9.37
C PRO A 325 21.14 -31.63 -10.57
N GLU A 326 20.30 -32.64 -10.40
CA GLU A 326 19.95 -33.64 -11.42
C GLU A 326 18.80 -33.20 -12.35
N SER A 327 18.31 -31.96 -12.22
CA SER A 327 17.23 -31.44 -13.07
C SER A 327 17.60 -31.52 -14.54
N LYS A 328 16.79 -32.25 -15.33
CA LYS A 328 16.96 -32.36 -16.79
C LYS A 328 16.93 -30.99 -17.47
N LEU A 329 16.10 -30.07 -16.96
CA LEU A 329 15.99 -28.71 -17.49
C LEU A 329 17.27 -27.92 -17.25
N VAL A 330 17.81 -27.94 -16.03
CA VAL A 330 19.04 -27.21 -15.66
C VAL A 330 20.26 -27.74 -16.43
N GLN A 331 20.32 -29.06 -16.65
CA GLN A 331 21.43 -29.70 -17.36
C GLN A 331 21.27 -29.72 -18.89
N HIS A 332 20.14 -29.25 -19.41
CA HIS A 332 19.87 -29.28 -20.84
C HIS A 332 20.80 -28.33 -21.60
N GLU A 333 21.49 -28.82 -22.63
CA GLU A 333 22.51 -28.04 -23.37
C GLU A 333 21.98 -26.75 -24.04
N ARG A 334 20.68 -26.69 -24.34
CA ARG A 334 20.01 -25.52 -24.95
C ARG A 334 19.40 -24.58 -23.91
N VAL A 335 19.69 -24.79 -22.63
CA VAL A 335 19.19 -23.93 -21.53
C VAL A 335 20.35 -23.15 -20.93
N THR A 336 20.14 -21.86 -20.74
CA THR A 336 21.02 -20.97 -19.98
C THR A 336 20.34 -20.67 -18.65
N VAL A 337 21.05 -20.83 -17.53
CA VAL A 337 20.48 -20.68 -16.20
C VAL A 337 21.27 -19.67 -15.36
N THR A 338 20.55 -18.94 -14.52
CA THR A 338 21.13 -18.05 -13.51
C THR A 338 20.39 -18.23 -12.16
N PRO A 339 21.05 -18.02 -11.01
CA PRO A 339 20.50 -18.31 -9.70
C PRO A 339 19.68 -17.14 -9.13
N HIS A 340 18.58 -16.77 -9.81
CA HIS A 340 17.62 -15.72 -9.41
C HIS A 340 18.32 -14.36 -9.19
N LEU A 341 18.96 -13.85 -10.24
CA LEU A 341 19.75 -12.62 -10.22
C LEU A 341 18.98 -11.36 -10.69
N GLY A 342 17.70 -11.47 -11.02
CA GLY A 342 16.92 -10.37 -11.59
C GLY A 342 16.98 -9.06 -10.77
N ALA A 343 17.11 -9.11 -9.44
CA ALA A 343 17.25 -7.94 -8.56
C ALA A 343 18.70 -7.76 -8.02
N SER A 344 19.68 -8.48 -8.56
CA SER A 344 21.02 -8.55 -7.97
C SER A 344 22.01 -7.57 -8.59
N THR A 345 21.66 -6.28 -8.59
CA THR A 345 22.62 -5.18 -8.82
C THR A 345 22.84 -4.40 -7.53
N MET A 346 23.93 -3.66 -7.41
CA MET A 346 24.22 -2.84 -6.24
C MET A 346 23.12 -1.80 -6.02
N GLU A 347 22.72 -1.11 -7.07
CA GLU A 347 21.72 -0.06 -7.07
C GLU A 347 20.33 -0.61 -6.70
N ALA A 348 19.95 -1.77 -7.26
CA ALA A 348 18.67 -2.39 -6.92
C ALA A 348 18.63 -2.89 -5.47
N GLN A 349 19.72 -3.46 -4.96
CA GLN A 349 19.80 -3.92 -3.57
C GLN A 349 19.74 -2.76 -2.58
N GLU A 350 20.41 -1.65 -2.88
CA GLU A 350 20.36 -0.43 -2.08
C GLU A 350 18.97 0.21 -2.13
N GLY A 351 18.43 0.41 -3.33
CA GLY A 351 17.10 0.99 -3.51
C GLY A 351 15.98 0.17 -2.86
N VAL A 352 16.02 -1.17 -2.98
CA VAL A 352 15.07 -2.06 -2.29
C VAL A 352 15.21 -1.98 -0.78
N ALA A 353 16.44 -1.83 -0.26
CA ALA A 353 16.66 -1.71 1.19
C ALA A 353 16.09 -0.40 1.73
N ILE A 354 16.27 0.71 1.02
CA ILE A 354 15.69 2.00 1.37
C ILE A 354 14.15 1.92 1.30
N GLU A 355 13.60 1.51 0.16
CA GLU A 355 12.16 1.43 -0.08
C GLU A 355 11.43 0.59 0.98
N ILE A 356 11.98 -0.59 1.34
CA ILE A 356 11.35 -1.44 2.36
C ILE A 356 11.48 -0.90 3.78
N SER A 357 12.61 -0.26 4.10
CA SER A 357 12.84 0.34 5.42
C SER A 357 11.89 1.51 5.64
N GLU A 358 11.72 2.39 4.66
CA GLU A 358 10.76 3.49 4.69
C GLU A 358 9.33 2.97 4.86
N ALA A 359 8.93 1.93 4.09
CA ALA A 359 7.61 1.33 4.18
C ALA A 359 7.34 0.71 5.57
N VAL A 360 8.32 0.01 6.15
CA VAL A 360 8.20 -0.59 7.49
C VAL A 360 8.14 0.48 8.58
N VAL A 361 8.99 1.51 8.50
CA VAL A 361 8.97 2.63 9.46
C VAL A 361 7.65 3.39 9.39
N GLY A 362 7.17 3.72 8.19
CA GLY A 362 5.86 4.37 8.00
C GLY A 362 4.72 3.55 8.59
N ALA A 363 4.70 2.24 8.30
CA ALA A 363 3.69 1.34 8.85
C ALA A 363 3.73 1.25 10.39
N LEU A 364 4.92 1.22 11.00
CA LEU A 364 5.08 1.22 12.46
C LEU A 364 4.64 2.55 13.11
N LYS A 365 4.73 3.66 12.37
CA LYS A 365 4.17 4.96 12.78
C LYS A 365 2.64 5.04 12.62
N GLY A 366 2.02 4.04 11.99
CA GLY A 366 0.59 4.05 11.68
C GLY A 366 0.25 4.81 10.39
N GLU A 367 1.23 5.13 9.58
CA GLU A 367 1.01 5.72 8.26
C GLU A 367 0.43 4.68 7.30
N LEU A 368 -0.45 5.13 6.40
CA LEU A 368 -1.02 4.25 5.38
C LEU A 368 0.05 3.96 4.32
N ALA A 369 0.47 2.70 4.22
CA ALA A 369 1.54 2.29 3.32
C ALA A 369 1.04 2.12 1.88
N ALA A 370 1.54 2.92 0.94
CA ALA A 370 1.24 2.79 -0.49
C ALA A 370 1.73 1.46 -1.10
N THR A 371 2.62 0.75 -0.40
CA THR A 371 3.17 -0.56 -0.79
C THR A 371 2.54 -1.73 -0.04
N ALA A 372 1.41 -1.50 0.65
CA ALA A 372 0.68 -2.55 1.34
C ALA A 372 0.14 -3.60 0.36
N VAL A 373 0.31 -4.88 0.71
CA VAL A 373 -0.12 -6.01 -0.14
C VAL A 373 -1.45 -6.59 0.30
N ASN A 374 -1.71 -6.64 1.60
CA ASN A 374 -2.90 -7.24 2.19
C ASN A 374 -3.84 -6.23 2.87
N ALA A 375 -3.71 -4.95 2.51
CA ALA A 375 -4.63 -3.89 2.91
C ALA A 375 -5.12 -3.13 1.67
N PRO A 376 -6.26 -2.41 1.74
CA PRO A 376 -6.72 -1.59 0.63
C PRO A 376 -5.66 -0.54 0.27
N MET A 377 -5.09 -0.66 -0.93
CA MET A 377 -4.11 0.30 -1.45
C MET A 377 -4.80 1.45 -2.15
N VAL A 378 -4.34 2.66 -1.85
CA VAL A 378 -4.70 3.88 -2.57
C VAL A 378 -3.39 4.57 -2.96
N PRO A 379 -3.24 5.07 -4.18
CA PRO A 379 -2.07 5.86 -4.57
C PRO A 379 -1.79 6.99 -3.58
N ALA A 380 -0.51 7.30 -3.35
CA ALA A 380 -0.09 8.27 -2.33
C ALA A 380 -0.72 9.67 -2.52
N GLU A 381 -0.93 10.06 -3.77
CA GLU A 381 -1.58 11.33 -4.15
C GLU A 381 -3.04 11.37 -3.66
N ILE A 382 -3.79 10.29 -3.90
CA ILE A 382 -5.18 10.15 -3.48
C ILE A 382 -5.28 9.96 -1.96
N LEU A 383 -4.29 9.32 -1.35
CA LEU A 383 -4.26 9.07 0.09
C LEU A 383 -4.23 10.36 0.90
N THR A 384 -3.46 11.36 0.45
CA THR A 384 -3.40 12.67 1.11
C THR A 384 -4.77 13.36 1.07
N GLU A 385 -5.47 13.28 -0.05
CA GLU A 385 -6.81 13.83 -0.24
C GLU A 385 -7.85 13.09 0.63
N LEU A 386 -7.74 11.77 0.74
CA LEU A 386 -8.71 10.95 1.48
C LEU A 386 -8.50 10.91 2.98
N LYS A 387 -7.37 11.35 3.51
CA LYS A 387 -7.03 11.23 4.95
C LYS A 387 -8.14 11.71 5.90
N PRO A 388 -8.77 12.89 5.74
CA PRO A 388 -9.87 13.32 6.61
C PRO A 388 -11.12 12.43 6.51
N TYR A 389 -11.37 11.87 5.31
CA TYR A 389 -12.50 10.97 5.08
C TYR A 389 -12.26 9.58 5.68
N VAL A 390 -11.01 9.15 5.77
CA VAL A 390 -10.60 7.91 6.46
C VAL A 390 -10.94 8.00 7.95
N GLU A 391 -10.63 9.12 8.59
CA GLU A 391 -10.98 9.38 9.98
C GLU A 391 -12.49 9.48 10.17
N LEU A 392 -13.21 10.19 9.28
CA LEU A 392 -14.66 10.28 9.28
C LEU A 392 -15.29 8.88 9.19
N ALA A 393 -14.82 8.05 8.28
CA ALA A 393 -15.32 6.69 8.06
C ALA A 393 -15.21 5.82 9.32
N GLU A 394 -14.05 5.83 9.98
CA GLU A 394 -13.84 5.10 11.23
C GLU A 394 -14.77 5.59 12.35
N LYS A 395 -14.82 6.91 12.55
CA LYS A 395 -15.62 7.53 13.61
C LYS A 395 -17.12 7.31 13.40
N LEU A 396 -17.62 7.39 12.17
CA LEU A 396 -19.03 7.08 11.87
C LEU A 396 -19.36 5.60 12.15
N GLY A 397 -18.48 4.67 11.77
CA GLY A 397 -18.65 3.26 12.11
C GLY A 397 -18.72 3.01 13.61
N ARG A 398 -17.80 3.60 14.37
CA ARG A 398 -17.72 3.53 15.83
C ARG A 398 -18.94 4.15 16.51
N LEU A 399 -19.41 5.27 16.00
CA LEU A 399 -20.59 5.96 16.50
C LEU A 399 -21.86 5.13 16.26
N ALA A 400 -22.03 4.63 15.02
CA ALA A 400 -23.21 3.86 14.66
C ALA A 400 -23.38 2.59 15.52
N VAL A 401 -22.30 1.83 15.76
CA VAL A 401 -22.38 0.60 16.56
C VAL A 401 -22.64 0.87 18.04
N GLN A 402 -22.17 1.98 18.59
CA GLN A 402 -22.43 2.36 19.99
C GLN A 402 -23.90 2.72 20.24
N LEU A 403 -24.62 3.13 19.19
CA LEU A 403 -26.07 3.38 19.27
C LEU A 403 -26.90 2.09 19.31
N VAL A 404 -26.34 0.94 18.98
CA VAL A 404 -27.03 -0.36 19.01
C VAL A 404 -27.30 -0.79 20.45
N ALA A 405 -28.54 -1.14 20.78
CA ALA A 405 -28.91 -1.69 22.08
C ALA A 405 -28.31 -3.11 22.25
N GLY A 406 -27.77 -3.39 23.44
CA GLY A 406 -27.16 -4.69 23.73
C GLY A 406 -25.79 -4.97 23.10
N GLY A 407 -25.26 -4.08 22.25
CA GLY A 407 -23.89 -4.15 21.70
C GLY A 407 -23.56 -5.36 20.82
N SER A 408 -24.51 -6.28 20.60
CA SER A 408 -24.36 -7.48 19.80
C SER A 408 -25.54 -7.69 18.87
N GLY A 409 -25.33 -8.36 17.73
CA GLY A 409 -26.41 -8.65 16.78
C GLY A 409 -26.38 -7.86 15.48
N VAL A 410 -25.39 -6.99 15.28
CA VAL A 410 -25.19 -6.30 13.99
C VAL A 410 -24.85 -7.33 12.91
N LYS A 411 -25.75 -7.48 11.95
CA LYS A 411 -25.58 -8.42 10.82
C LYS A 411 -25.52 -7.72 9.47
N THR A 412 -26.19 -6.59 9.34
CA THR A 412 -26.31 -5.88 8.06
C THR A 412 -26.03 -4.40 8.26
N VAL A 413 -25.06 -3.91 7.51
CA VAL A 413 -24.70 -2.49 7.44
C VAL A 413 -24.78 -2.05 5.98
N LYS A 414 -25.41 -0.90 5.76
CA LYS A 414 -25.43 -0.23 4.46
C LYS A 414 -24.62 1.06 4.59
N VAL A 415 -23.71 1.28 3.63
CA VAL A 415 -22.92 2.50 3.55
C VAL A 415 -23.27 3.21 2.25
N SER A 416 -23.60 4.48 2.34
CA SER A 416 -23.85 5.32 1.17
C SER A 416 -22.82 6.44 1.10
N TYR A 417 -22.21 6.61 -0.07
CA TYR A 417 -21.24 7.66 -0.37
C TYR A 417 -21.86 8.66 -1.33
N ALA A 418 -22.03 9.89 -0.91
CA ALA A 418 -22.52 10.97 -1.76
C ALA A 418 -21.32 11.68 -2.42
N THR A 419 -21.24 11.62 -3.74
CA THR A 419 -20.10 12.15 -4.52
C THR A 419 -20.56 12.67 -5.87
N SER A 420 -19.86 13.69 -6.39
CA SER A 420 -19.99 14.18 -7.77
C SER A 420 -18.99 13.55 -8.74
N ARG A 421 -18.09 12.68 -8.26
CA ARG A 421 -17.13 11.97 -9.12
C ARG A 421 -17.75 10.73 -9.76
N ALA A 422 -17.29 10.42 -10.97
CA ALA A 422 -17.69 9.19 -11.65
C ALA A 422 -17.31 7.93 -10.83
N PRO A 423 -18.07 6.85 -10.93
CA PRO A 423 -17.83 5.62 -10.16
C PRO A 423 -16.43 5.03 -10.33
N ASP A 424 -15.83 5.17 -11.51
CA ASP A 424 -14.51 4.63 -11.84
C ASP A 424 -13.36 5.50 -11.28
N ASP A 425 -13.66 6.76 -10.92
CA ASP A 425 -12.67 7.72 -10.42
C ASP A 425 -12.57 7.74 -8.88
N PHE A 426 -13.37 6.94 -8.19
CA PHE A 426 -13.43 6.94 -6.73
C PHE A 426 -13.43 5.53 -6.13
N ASP A 427 -12.30 5.15 -5.51
CA ASP A 427 -12.13 3.85 -4.84
C ASP A 427 -12.58 3.94 -3.37
N THR A 428 -13.66 3.24 -3.01
CA THR A 428 -14.23 3.23 -1.66
C THR A 428 -13.66 2.17 -0.74
N ARG A 429 -12.77 1.28 -1.21
CA ARG A 429 -12.28 0.12 -0.44
C ARG A 429 -11.63 0.52 0.89
N LEU A 430 -10.85 1.61 0.90
CA LEU A 430 -10.21 2.11 2.12
C LEU A 430 -11.26 2.62 3.13
N LEU A 431 -12.20 3.43 2.67
CA LEU A 431 -13.27 3.99 3.53
C LEU A 431 -14.15 2.87 4.10
N ARG A 432 -14.51 1.90 3.29
CA ARG A 432 -15.24 0.72 3.74
C ARG A 432 -14.49 -0.04 4.83
N ALA A 433 -13.19 -0.30 4.65
CA ALA A 433 -12.38 -0.98 5.64
C ALA A 433 -12.31 -0.22 6.97
N MET A 434 -12.25 1.11 6.91
CA MET A 434 -12.25 1.96 8.11
C MET A 434 -13.60 2.02 8.81
N ILE A 435 -14.72 2.09 8.07
CA ILE A 435 -16.06 1.94 8.66
C ILE A 435 -16.19 0.57 9.33
N THR A 436 -15.75 -0.49 8.65
CA THR A 436 -15.76 -1.86 9.19
C THR A 436 -14.96 -1.95 10.46
N LYS A 437 -13.74 -1.38 10.51
CA LYS A 437 -12.93 -1.29 11.73
C LYS A 437 -13.69 -0.58 12.83
N GLY A 438 -14.23 0.61 12.56
CA GLY A 438 -14.98 1.40 13.54
C GLY A 438 -16.18 0.64 14.14
N ILE A 439 -16.88 -0.17 13.33
CA ILE A 439 -18.01 -1.00 13.79
C ILE A 439 -17.52 -2.18 14.64
N ILE A 440 -16.47 -2.87 14.20
CA ILE A 440 -16.05 -4.14 14.83
C ILE A 440 -15.23 -3.90 16.11
N GLU A 441 -14.37 -2.90 16.14
CA GLU A 441 -13.45 -2.65 17.25
C GLU A 441 -14.16 -2.52 18.61
N PRO A 442 -15.25 -1.74 18.76
CA PRO A 442 -15.95 -1.60 20.05
C PRO A 442 -16.66 -2.86 20.54
N ILE A 443 -16.95 -3.81 19.65
CA ILE A 443 -17.68 -5.06 19.96
C ILE A 443 -16.81 -6.30 19.87
N SER A 444 -15.51 -6.14 19.63
CA SER A 444 -14.55 -7.23 19.48
C SER A 444 -13.62 -7.32 20.68
N SER A 445 -13.30 -8.55 21.10
CA SER A 445 -12.21 -8.84 22.03
C SER A 445 -10.85 -9.02 21.35
N VAL A 446 -10.85 -9.11 20.00
CA VAL A 446 -9.65 -9.24 19.18
C VAL A 446 -9.24 -7.87 18.68
N PHE A 447 -7.94 -7.60 18.64
CA PHE A 447 -7.41 -6.38 18.04
C PHE A 447 -7.80 -6.29 16.57
N VAL A 448 -8.49 -5.21 16.20
CA VAL A 448 -8.98 -4.97 14.84
C VAL A 448 -8.27 -3.75 14.26
N ASN A 449 -7.74 -3.92 13.06
CA ASN A 449 -7.09 -2.85 12.32
C ASN A 449 -7.53 -2.86 10.85
N LEU A 450 -6.96 -1.99 10.03
CA LEU A 450 -7.26 -1.87 8.60
C LEU A 450 -7.06 -3.19 7.84
N VAL A 451 -6.10 -4.02 8.28
CA VAL A 451 -5.73 -5.27 7.61
C VAL A 451 -6.77 -6.37 7.82
N ASN A 452 -7.22 -6.55 9.07
CA ASN A 452 -8.11 -7.67 9.43
C ASN A 452 -9.59 -7.29 9.62
N ALA A 453 -9.95 -6.03 9.43
CA ALA A 453 -11.32 -5.57 9.64
C ALA A 453 -12.34 -6.36 8.81
N ASP A 454 -12.14 -6.46 7.49
CA ASP A 454 -13.03 -7.20 6.59
C ASP A 454 -13.05 -8.71 6.88
N PHE A 455 -11.91 -9.27 7.24
CA PHE A 455 -11.80 -10.68 7.62
C PHE A 455 -12.60 -10.96 8.91
N THR A 456 -12.40 -10.13 9.93
CA THR A 456 -13.11 -10.24 11.22
C THR A 456 -14.62 -10.02 11.04
N ALA A 457 -15.02 -9.08 10.18
CA ALA A 457 -16.43 -8.86 9.84
C ALA A 457 -17.07 -10.11 9.23
N LYS A 458 -16.39 -10.73 8.27
CA LYS A 458 -16.87 -11.98 7.63
C LYS A 458 -17.00 -13.12 8.62
N GLN A 459 -16.02 -13.31 9.50
CA GLN A 459 -16.09 -14.34 10.55
C GLN A 459 -17.27 -14.16 11.49
N ARG A 460 -17.66 -12.90 11.77
CA ARG A 460 -18.83 -12.56 12.60
C ARG A 460 -20.15 -12.61 11.83
N GLY A 461 -20.13 -12.91 10.54
CA GLY A 461 -21.32 -12.92 9.69
C GLY A 461 -21.87 -11.51 9.40
N LEU A 462 -21.05 -10.46 9.56
CA LEU A 462 -21.41 -9.09 9.23
C LEU A 462 -21.38 -8.89 7.72
N ARG A 463 -22.49 -8.44 7.14
CA ARG A 463 -22.61 -8.09 5.74
C ARG A 463 -22.61 -6.57 5.59
N ILE A 464 -21.66 -6.04 4.83
CA ILE A 464 -21.58 -4.62 4.49
C ILE A 464 -21.91 -4.46 3.00
N THR A 465 -22.89 -3.63 2.71
CA THR A 465 -23.30 -3.24 1.35
C THR A 465 -22.98 -1.79 1.12
N GLU A 466 -22.52 -1.46 -0.09
CA GLU A 466 -22.13 -0.10 -0.47
C GLU A 466 -23.06 0.43 -1.56
N GLU A 467 -23.38 1.70 -1.48
CA GLU A 467 -24.13 2.44 -2.48
C GLU A 467 -23.44 3.78 -2.76
N ARG A 468 -23.42 4.18 -4.00
CA ARG A 468 -22.93 5.50 -4.43
C ARG A 468 -24.10 6.35 -4.87
N VAL A 469 -24.23 7.52 -4.28
CA VAL A 469 -25.23 8.52 -4.62
C VAL A 469 -24.52 9.61 -5.40
N LEU A 470 -24.79 9.67 -6.71
CA LEU A 470 -24.23 10.71 -7.58
C LEU A 470 -24.99 12.02 -7.36
N LEU A 471 -24.25 13.08 -7.12
CA LEU A 471 -24.75 14.43 -6.94
C LEU A 471 -24.39 15.29 -8.15
N ASP A 472 -25.29 16.19 -8.51
CA ASP A 472 -24.99 17.25 -9.46
C ASP A 472 -24.11 18.31 -8.79
N GLY A 473 -22.80 18.34 -9.11
CA GLY A 473 -21.87 19.27 -8.48
C GLY A 473 -20.50 19.30 -9.13
N SER A 474 -19.60 20.13 -8.61
CA SER A 474 -18.21 20.17 -9.03
C SER A 474 -17.45 18.93 -8.53
N PRO A 475 -16.65 18.25 -9.35
CA PRO A 475 -15.84 17.11 -8.94
C PRO A 475 -14.62 17.48 -8.07
N GLU A 476 -14.53 18.75 -7.61
CA GLU A 476 -13.39 19.23 -6.81
C GLU A 476 -13.28 18.54 -5.45
N SER A 477 -14.43 18.25 -4.81
CA SER A 477 -14.44 17.46 -3.57
C SER A 477 -14.55 15.96 -3.88
N PRO A 478 -13.72 15.08 -3.27
CA PRO A 478 -13.82 13.65 -3.52
C PRO A 478 -15.13 13.06 -3.01
N LEU A 479 -15.70 13.65 -1.96
CA LEU A 479 -16.88 13.12 -1.28
C LEU A 479 -17.61 14.25 -0.52
N GLU A 480 -18.93 14.32 -0.66
CA GLU A 480 -19.77 15.26 0.07
C GLU A 480 -20.15 14.73 1.47
N SER A 481 -20.62 13.48 1.53
CA SER A 481 -20.96 12.85 2.81
C SER A 481 -20.80 11.32 2.78
N ILE A 482 -20.64 10.75 3.98
CA ILE A 482 -20.71 9.32 4.25
C ILE A 482 -21.89 9.07 5.17
N GLN A 483 -22.76 8.13 4.80
CA GLN A 483 -23.86 7.68 5.62
C GLN A 483 -23.68 6.20 5.99
N VAL A 484 -23.83 5.88 7.26
CA VAL A 484 -23.81 4.51 7.78
C VAL A 484 -25.19 4.18 8.35
N GLN A 485 -25.77 3.06 7.88
CA GLN A 485 -27.05 2.53 8.33
C GLN A 485 -26.86 1.13 8.90
N ILE A 486 -27.49 0.84 10.05
CA ILE A 486 -27.51 -0.49 10.66
C ILE A 486 -28.95 -0.96 10.75
N ALA A 487 -29.23 -2.05 10.05
CA ALA A 487 -30.59 -2.62 9.95
C ALA A 487 -30.80 -3.75 10.95
N ASN A 488 -32.07 -3.99 11.29
CA ASN A 488 -32.53 -5.09 12.15
C ASN A 488 -31.92 -5.09 13.56
N VAL A 489 -31.79 -3.92 14.14
CA VAL A 489 -31.29 -3.72 15.52
C VAL A 489 -32.18 -2.77 16.30
N GLU A 490 -32.17 -2.88 17.62
CA GLU A 490 -32.75 -1.87 18.50
C GLU A 490 -31.71 -0.78 18.80
N SER A 491 -32.17 0.46 19.00
CA SER A 491 -31.29 1.57 19.30
C SER A 491 -31.37 1.94 20.80
N LYS A 492 -30.22 2.29 21.39
CA LYS A 492 -30.15 2.94 22.72
C LYS A 492 -30.64 4.39 22.69
N PHE A 493 -30.77 4.95 21.52
CA PHE A 493 -31.18 6.32 21.25
C PHE A 493 -32.19 6.28 20.10
N ALA A 494 -33.51 6.27 20.46
CA ALA A 494 -34.58 6.07 19.50
C ALA A 494 -34.56 7.12 18.38
N SER A 495 -34.09 8.34 18.69
CA SER A 495 -33.93 9.42 17.70
C SER A 495 -32.90 9.13 16.61
N ALA A 496 -32.03 8.13 16.77
CA ALA A 496 -31.11 7.69 15.73
C ALA A 496 -31.78 6.76 14.70
N MET A 497 -33.01 6.30 14.97
CA MET A 497 -33.75 5.47 14.03
C MET A 497 -34.33 6.32 12.89
N SER A 498 -34.17 5.82 11.67
CA SER A 498 -34.84 6.36 10.49
C SER A 498 -36.32 5.91 10.44
N GLU A 499 -37.11 6.49 9.54
CA GLU A 499 -38.49 6.06 9.29
C GLU A 499 -38.58 4.59 8.82
N SER A 500 -37.51 4.07 8.21
CA SER A 500 -37.39 2.66 7.78
C SER A 500 -37.01 1.70 8.92
N GLY A 501 -36.80 2.20 10.15
CA GLY A 501 -36.45 1.37 11.31
C GLY A 501 -34.97 0.95 11.35
N GLU A 502 -34.08 1.75 10.80
CA GLU A 502 -32.62 1.53 10.79
C GLU A 502 -31.93 2.64 11.58
N ILE A 503 -30.88 2.29 12.32
CA ILE A 503 -29.98 3.32 12.88
C ILE A 503 -29.29 4.00 11.71
N ARG A 504 -29.35 5.34 11.68
CA ARG A 504 -28.77 6.15 10.63
C ARG A 504 -27.90 7.27 11.19
N VAL A 505 -26.66 7.33 10.72
CA VAL A 505 -25.73 8.43 11.00
C VAL A 505 -25.09 8.89 9.70
N GLU A 506 -24.89 10.20 9.57
CA GLU A 506 -24.28 10.80 8.39
C GLU A 506 -23.26 11.86 8.83
N GLY A 507 -22.15 11.93 8.11
CA GLY A 507 -21.11 12.91 8.38
C GLY A 507 -20.45 13.40 7.11
N ARG A 508 -19.75 14.51 7.23
CA ARG A 508 -18.94 15.12 6.16
C ARG A 508 -17.63 15.67 6.72
N VAL A 509 -16.72 15.97 5.82
CA VAL A 509 -15.50 16.70 6.16
C VAL A 509 -15.74 18.20 5.91
N LYS A 510 -15.44 19.03 6.91
CA LYS A 510 -15.46 20.48 6.83
C LYS A 510 -14.09 21.00 7.24
N ASP A 511 -13.46 21.78 6.36
CA ASP A 511 -12.14 22.37 6.63
C ASP A 511 -11.09 21.36 7.11
N GLY A 512 -11.15 20.12 6.57
CA GLY A 512 -10.27 19.03 6.95
C GLY A 512 -10.64 18.28 8.24
N VAL A 513 -11.72 18.68 8.94
CA VAL A 513 -12.18 18.06 10.18
C VAL A 513 -13.44 17.22 9.93
N PRO A 514 -13.51 15.97 10.44
CA PRO A 514 -14.72 15.15 10.41
C PRO A 514 -15.85 15.75 11.23
N HIS A 515 -17.04 15.86 10.68
CA HIS A 515 -18.25 16.34 11.34
C HIS A 515 -19.38 15.32 11.24
N LEU A 516 -20.14 15.16 12.33
CA LEU A 516 -21.45 14.52 12.33
C LEU A 516 -22.48 15.55 11.85
N THR A 517 -23.23 15.21 10.81
CA THR A 517 -24.22 16.12 10.20
C THR A 517 -25.65 15.64 10.36
N LYS A 518 -25.86 14.33 10.62
CA LYS A 518 -27.20 13.79 10.80
C LYS A 518 -27.24 12.59 11.73
N VAL A 519 -28.26 12.53 12.57
CA VAL A 519 -28.58 11.38 13.43
C VAL A 519 -30.08 11.08 13.24
N GLY A 520 -30.40 9.91 12.68
CA GLY A 520 -31.79 9.59 12.30
C GLY A 520 -32.33 10.60 11.30
N SER A 521 -33.39 11.31 11.69
CA SER A 521 -34.02 12.39 10.92
C SER A 521 -33.55 13.80 11.31
N PHE A 522 -32.72 13.93 12.36
CA PHE A 522 -32.27 15.21 12.88
C PHE A 522 -30.97 15.67 12.23
N GLU A 523 -30.96 16.89 11.74
CA GLU A 523 -29.76 17.56 11.28
C GLU A 523 -29.02 18.18 12.46
N VAL A 524 -27.74 17.88 12.58
CA VAL A 524 -26.82 18.42 13.59
C VAL A 524 -25.55 18.89 12.89
N ASP A 525 -24.66 19.58 13.61
CA ASP A 525 -23.34 19.93 13.09
C ASP A 525 -22.35 19.96 14.24
N VAL A 526 -21.63 18.86 14.43
CA VAL A 526 -20.70 18.66 15.54
C VAL A 526 -19.41 18.06 15.01
N SER A 527 -18.25 18.64 15.37
CA SER A 527 -16.96 18.02 15.05
C SER A 527 -16.85 16.67 15.77
N LEU A 528 -16.30 15.69 15.09
CA LEU A 528 -16.05 14.35 15.64
C LEU A 528 -14.69 14.30 16.35
N GLU A 529 -14.38 15.33 17.14
CA GLU A 529 -13.22 15.39 18.02
C GLU A 529 -13.67 15.15 19.48
N GLY A 530 -12.88 14.39 20.24
CA GLY A 530 -13.26 14.02 21.61
C GLY A 530 -14.43 13.02 21.66
N SER A 531 -15.35 13.21 22.61
CA SER A 531 -16.54 12.37 22.80
C SER A 531 -17.82 13.18 22.61
N ILE A 532 -18.95 12.51 22.36
CA ILE A 532 -20.23 13.19 22.07
C ILE A 532 -21.30 12.73 23.04
N ILE A 533 -22.08 13.69 23.55
CA ILE A 533 -23.35 13.44 24.23
C ILE A 533 -24.47 13.80 23.25
N LEU A 534 -25.41 12.89 23.02
CA LEU A 534 -26.64 13.18 22.29
C LEU A 534 -27.78 13.20 23.30
N CYS A 535 -28.58 14.28 23.30
CA CYS A 535 -29.78 14.42 24.13
C CYS A 535 -30.97 14.68 23.21
N ARG A 536 -32.02 13.86 23.34
CA ARG A 536 -33.33 14.19 22.78
C ARG A 536 -34.11 15.00 23.82
N GLN A 537 -34.67 16.09 23.38
CA GLN A 537 -35.38 17.03 24.28
C GLN A 537 -36.59 17.65 23.60
N VAL A 538 -37.48 18.18 24.41
CA VAL A 538 -38.48 19.16 23.98
C VAL A 538 -37.78 20.50 23.80
N ASP A 539 -37.89 21.12 22.63
CA ASP A 539 -37.24 22.40 22.30
C ASP A 539 -37.85 23.53 23.12
N GLN A 540 -37.16 23.97 24.15
CA GLN A 540 -37.60 25.06 25.04
C GLN A 540 -36.41 25.93 25.49
N PRO A 541 -36.66 27.20 25.85
CA PRO A 541 -35.63 28.10 26.35
C PRO A 541 -34.92 27.54 27.59
N GLY A 542 -33.60 27.78 27.66
CA GLY A 542 -32.78 27.45 28.82
C GLY A 542 -32.09 26.07 28.77
N MET A 543 -32.45 25.17 27.84
CA MET A 543 -31.91 23.82 27.81
C MET A 543 -30.38 23.77 27.60
N ILE A 544 -29.86 24.56 26.67
CA ILE A 544 -28.41 24.68 26.45
C ILE A 544 -27.69 25.10 27.74
N GLY A 545 -28.24 26.12 28.42
CA GLY A 545 -27.67 26.62 29.69
C GLY A 545 -27.71 25.57 30.81
N THR A 546 -28.82 24.85 30.94
CA THR A 546 -28.98 23.81 31.97
C THR A 546 -27.96 22.70 31.81
N VAL A 547 -27.83 22.14 30.59
CA VAL A 547 -26.88 21.06 30.33
C VAL A 547 -25.43 21.56 30.39
N GLY A 548 -25.17 22.76 29.89
CA GLY A 548 -23.84 23.38 29.95
C GLY A 548 -23.42 23.65 31.42
N SER A 549 -24.35 24.07 32.31
CA SER A 549 -24.05 24.26 33.72
C SER A 549 -23.71 22.93 34.41
N ILE A 550 -24.47 21.85 34.15
CA ILE A 550 -24.18 20.53 34.70
C ILE A 550 -22.77 20.06 34.33
N LEU A 551 -22.37 20.21 33.07
CA LEU A 551 -21.03 19.83 32.59
C LEU A 551 -19.95 20.74 33.19
N GLY A 552 -20.19 22.06 33.27
CA GLY A 552 -19.26 23.03 33.84
C GLY A 552 -19.01 22.84 35.34
N GLU A 553 -20.04 22.49 36.13
CA GLU A 553 -19.89 22.17 37.56
C GLU A 553 -18.97 20.97 37.82
N GLU A 554 -18.92 20.05 36.90
CA GLU A 554 -18.04 18.86 36.92
C GLU A 554 -16.68 19.08 36.19
N ASN A 555 -16.41 20.33 35.83
CA ASN A 555 -15.19 20.73 35.12
C ASN A 555 -14.98 19.99 33.76
N VAL A 556 -16.08 19.60 33.10
CA VAL A 556 -16.06 19.03 31.76
C VAL A 556 -16.16 20.15 30.74
N ASN A 557 -15.14 20.29 29.92
CA ASN A 557 -15.10 21.29 28.86
C ASN A 557 -15.97 20.87 27.68
N VAL A 558 -16.79 21.79 27.18
CA VAL A 558 -17.62 21.62 25.99
C VAL A 558 -16.88 22.21 24.80
N SER A 559 -16.47 21.36 23.87
CA SER A 559 -15.76 21.78 22.67
C SER A 559 -16.71 22.30 21.59
N PHE A 560 -17.91 21.75 21.54
CA PHE A 560 -18.91 22.08 20.51
C PHE A 560 -20.33 21.77 20.98
N MET A 561 -21.33 22.52 20.48
CA MET A 561 -22.73 22.26 20.74
C MET A 561 -23.60 22.62 19.54
N SER A 562 -24.47 21.70 19.13
CA SER A 562 -25.42 21.88 18.04
C SER A 562 -26.81 21.39 18.47
N VAL A 563 -27.86 22.06 18.01
CA VAL A 563 -29.24 21.66 18.26
C VAL A 563 -29.98 21.53 16.93
N GLY A 564 -30.26 20.30 16.57
CA GLY A 564 -31.13 19.97 15.44
C GLY A 564 -32.56 19.82 15.86
N ARG A 565 -33.48 20.55 15.24
CA ARG A 565 -34.91 20.54 15.60
C ARG A 565 -35.78 20.27 14.37
N VAL A 566 -36.86 19.52 14.58
CA VAL A 566 -37.85 19.31 13.52
C VAL A 566 -38.69 20.57 13.31
N ALA A 567 -39.08 21.24 14.38
CA ALA A 567 -39.79 22.52 14.36
C ALA A 567 -39.66 23.21 15.72
N PRO A 568 -39.83 24.56 15.81
CA PRO A 568 -39.84 25.27 17.08
C PRO A 568 -40.83 24.68 18.10
N ARG A 569 -40.36 24.49 19.33
CA ARG A 569 -41.12 23.94 20.46
C ARG A 569 -41.61 22.49 20.27
N LYS A 570 -41.00 21.74 19.37
CA LYS A 570 -41.19 20.29 19.19
C LYS A 570 -39.95 19.52 19.65
N HIS A 571 -39.77 18.31 19.15
CA HIS A 571 -38.59 17.53 19.50
C HIS A 571 -37.34 18.10 18.82
N ALA A 572 -36.24 18.06 19.55
CA ALA A 572 -34.91 18.43 19.10
C ALA A 572 -33.87 17.42 19.60
N VAL A 573 -32.80 17.26 18.86
CA VAL A 573 -31.59 16.56 19.29
C VAL A 573 -30.50 17.58 19.52
N MET A 574 -29.98 17.62 20.74
CA MET A 574 -28.81 18.40 21.11
C MET A 574 -27.58 17.48 21.08
N ALA A 575 -26.61 17.80 20.26
CA ALA A 575 -25.33 17.11 20.15
C ALA A 575 -24.24 17.99 20.77
N ILE A 576 -23.48 17.44 21.71
CA ILE A 576 -22.51 18.16 22.54
C ILE A 576 -21.17 17.43 22.42
N GLY A 577 -20.14 18.10 21.90
CA GLY A 577 -18.77 17.64 21.96
C GLY A 577 -18.15 17.93 23.32
N VAL A 578 -17.48 16.97 23.92
CA VAL A 578 -16.79 17.11 25.21
C VAL A 578 -15.36 16.57 25.10
N ASP A 579 -14.42 17.30 25.72
CA ASP A 579 -13.00 16.93 25.69
C ASP A 579 -12.72 15.72 26.60
N ASP A 580 -13.37 15.68 27.76
CA ASP A 580 -13.23 14.63 28.77
C ASP A 580 -14.50 13.78 28.90
N GLN A 581 -14.34 12.57 29.41
CA GLN A 581 -15.48 11.72 29.72
C GLN A 581 -16.18 12.23 30.96
N PRO A 582 -17.48 12.65 30.89
CA PRO A 582 -18.24 13.06 32.05
C PRO A 582 -18.38 11.93 33.08
N SER A 583 -18.49 12.30 34.36
CA SER A 583 -18.75 11.34 35.42
C SER A 583 -20.12 10.66 35.22
N LYS A 584 -20.31 9.49 35.81
CA LYS A 584 -21.63 8.83 35.80
C LYS A 584 -22.71 9.69 36.47
N GLU A 585 -22.31 10.48 37.45
CA GLU A 585 -23.21 11.38 38.17
C GLU A 585 -23.65 12.55 37.29
N SER A 586 -22.70 13.16 36.54
CA SER A 586 -23.03 14.21 35.57
C SER A 586 -24.00 13.71 34.49
N LEU A 587 -23.73 12.51 33.93
CA LEU A 587 -24.61 11.91 32.94
C LEU A 587 -26.00 11.60 33.51
N LYS A 588 -26.08 11.14 34.75
CA LYS A 588 -27.36 10.91 35.46
C LYS A 588 -28.12 12.22 35.66
N ARG A 589 -27.47 13.29 36.13
CA ARG A 589 -28.06 14.61 36.30
C ARG A 589 -28.60 15.17 34.96
N ILE A 590 -27.90 14.96 33.84
CA ILE A 590 -28.42 15.32 32.53
C ILE A 590 -29.70 14.56 32.22
N GLY A 591 -29.77 13.27 32.50
CA GLY A 591 -30.98 12.45 32.30
C GLY A 591 -32.14 12.80 33.24
N GLU A 592 -31.89 13.44 34.39
CA GLU A 592 -32.91 13.90 35.33
C GLU A 592 -33.52 15.26 34.97
N VAL A 593 -33.00 15.95 33.92
CA VAL A 593 -33.59 17.20 33.42
C VAL A 593 -34.95 16.91 32.79
N PRO A 594 -36.06 17.47 33.30
CA PRO A 594 -37.43 17.05 32.89
C PRO A 594 -37.75 17.16 31.39
N ALA A 595 -37.05 18.04 30.68
CA ALA A 595 -37.24 18.21 29.26
C ALA A 595 -36.37 17.25 28.39
N ILE A 596 -35.44 16.51 28.99
CA ILE A 596 -34.63 15.51 28.31
C ILE A 596 -35.35 14.16 28.41
N GLU A 597 -35.77 13.64 27.26
CA GLU A 597 -36.50 12.38 27.17
C GLU A 597 -35.54 11.19 27.06
N GLU A 598 -34.36 11.42 26.49
CA GLU A 598 -33.40 10.37 26.15
C GLU A 598 -32.00 10.97 26.01
N PHE A 599 -31.00 10.29 26.45
CA PHE A 599 -29.60 10.69 26.19
C PHE A 599 -28.69 9.48 26.03
N VAL A 600 -27.57 9.68 25.33
CA VAL A 600 -26.51 8.70 25.17
C VAL A 600 -25.15 9.40 25.12
N PHE A 601 -24.13 8.79 25.74
CA PHE A 601 -22.75 9.19 25.68
C PHE A 601 -22.01 8.26 24.70
N LEU A 602 -21.29 8.83 23.74
CA LEU A 602 -20.59 8.14 22.67
C LEU A 602 -19.10 8.50 22.72
N LYS A 603 -18.26 7.49 22.80
CA LYS A 603 -16.80 7.65 22.83
C LYS A 603 -16.23 7.48 21.42
N LEU A 604 -15.55 8.50 20.88
CA LEU A 604 -14.94 8.50 19.55
C LEU A 604 -13.49 8.02 19.57
#